data_14ac0e648e22d5ffc3115f9efd0ab33e
#
_entry.id   14ac0e648e22d5ffc3115f9efd0ab33e
#
_cell.length_a   1.000
_cell.length_b   1.000
_cell.length_c   1.000
_cell.angle_alpha   90.00
_cell.angle_beta   90.00
_cell.angle_gamma   90.00
#
_symmetry.space_group_name_H-M   'P 1'
#
loop_
_entity.id
_entity.type
_entity.pdbx_description
1 polymer ?
#
loop_
_entity_poly.entity_id
_entity_poly.type
_entity_poly.pdbx_seq_one_letter_code
_entity_poly.pdbx_strand_id
1 'polypeptide(L)'
;MNEPEKIDPRELSPLALAFVGDSVLELLVREPLFTEDELAVFKRGRNASKASVAKHASPEEYRASTGFECLLGWLYLNGQLSRVHELFDTLWQQFDPNEK
;
A
#
# COMPACT_ATOMS: atom_id res chain seq x y z
N MET A 1 4.90 14.22 21.58
CA MET A 1 4.20 13.36 20.77
C MET A 1 5.06 12.89 19.65
N ASN A 2 4.76 11.82 19.19
CA ASN A 2 5.58 11.25 18.23
C ASN A 2 5.08 11.54 16.89
N GLU A 3 5.95 11.90 16.05
CA GLU A 3 5.57 11.93 14.70
C GLU A 3 5.29 10.59 14.26
N PRO A 4 4.36 10.43 13.34
CA PRO A 4 4.14 9.15 12.73
C PRO A 4 5.44 8.73 12.14
N GLU A 5 5.82 7.53 12.39
CA GLU A 5 7.01 7.07 11.86
C GLU A 5 6.92 6.98 10.39
N LYS A 6 7.97 7.40 9.73
CA LYS A 6 8.02 7.24 8.31
C LYS A 6 8.22 5.79 8.03
N ILE A 7 7.38 5.25 7.18
CA ILE A 7 7.52 3.88 6.77
C ILE A 7 8.49 3.86 5.62
N ASP A 8 9.65 3.28 5.88
CA ASP A 8 10.61 3.08 4.80
C ASP A 8 10.34 1.70 4.23
N PRO A 9 9.88 1.62 3.00
CA PRO A 9 9.56 0.32 2.43
C PRO A 9 10.70 -0.66 2.49
N ARG A 10 11.91 -0.15 2.42
CA ARG A 10 13.05 -1.04 2.43
C ARG A 10 13.25 -1.69 3.79
N GLU A 11 12.65 -1.13 4.82
CA GLU A 11 12.77 -1.67 6.15
C GLU A 11 11.63 -2.59 6.52
N LEU A 12 10.63 -2.69 5.67
CA LEU A 12 9.53 -3.58 5.97
C LEU A 12 9.95 -5.01 5.72
N SER A 13 9.47 -5.89 6.57
CA SER A 13 9.77 -7.29 6.38
C SER A 13 9.04 -7.78 5.13
N PRO A 14 9.52 -8.87 4.54
CA PRO A 14 8.79 -9.45 3.41
C PRO A 14 7.35 -9.81 3.74
N LEU A 15 7.10 -10.25 4.98
CA LEU A 15 5.74 -10.57 5.37
C LEU A 15 4.87 -9.32 5.44
N ALA A 16 5.43 -8.22 5.92
CA ALA A 16 4.66 -6.98 5.98
C ALA A 16 4.34 -6.48 4.57
N LEU A 17 5.29 -6.58 3.67
CA LEU A 17 5.06 -6.19 2.30
C LEU A 17 4.00 -7.06 1.65
N ALA A 18 4.05 -8.35 1.93
CA ALA A 18 3.06 -9.26 1.37
C ALA A 18 1.68 -8.93 1.92
N PHE A 19 1.61 -8.62 3.20
CA PHE A 19 0.32 -8.25 3.79
C PHE A 19 -0.26 -7.01 3.14
N VAL A 20 0.57 -5.98 2.97
CA VAL A 20 0.08 -4.75 2.35
C VAL A 20 -0.37 -5.01 0.93
N GLY A 21 0.43 -5.74 0.17
CA GLY A 21 0.09 -6.03 -1.21
C GLY A 21 -1.19 -6.83 -1.33
N ASP A 22 -1.34 -7.85 -0.49
CA ASP A 22 -2.52 -8.68 -0.53
C ASP A 22 -3.76 -7.88 -0.14
N SER A 23 -3.64 -7.03 0.88
CA SER A 23 -4.77 -6.22 1.32
C SER A 23 -5.21 -5.24 0.25
N VAL A 24 -4.26 -4.61 -0.42
CA VAL A 24 -4.59 -3.67 -1.48
C VAL A 24 -5.29 -4.40 -2.63
N LEU A 25 -4.76 -5.55 -3.02
CA LEU A 25 -5.36 -6.29 -4.11
C LEU A 25 -6.77 -6.73 -3.77
N GLU A 26 -6.98 -7.18 -2.55
CA GLU A 26 -8.29 -7.63 -2.13
C GLU A 26 -9.30 -6.49 -2.16
N LEU A 27 -8.91 -5.34 -1.67
CA LEU A 27 -9.81 -4.20 -1.66
C LEU A 27 -10.12 -3.71 -3.07
N LEU A 28 -9.14 -3.78 -3.96
CA LEU A 28 -9.38 -3.36 -5.33
C LEU A 28 -10.38 -4.27 -6.03
N VAL A 29 -10.40 -5.53 -5.64
CA VAL A 29 -11.36 -6.47 -6.21
C VAL A 29 -12.74 -6.27 -5.63
N ARG A 30 -12.82 -6.03 -4.33
CA ARG A 30 -14.11 -5.99 -3.65
C ARG A 30 -14.83 -4.67 -3.84
N GLU A 31 -14.12 -3.58 -3.86
CA GLU A 31 -14.77 -2.28 -4.02
C GLU A 31 -13.73 -1.27 -4.41
N PRO A 32 -14.14 -0.17 -4.97
CA PRO A 32 -13.17 0.85 -5.40
C PRO A 32 -12.51 1.45 -4.17
N LEU A 33 -11.23 1.23 -4.05
CA LEU A 33 -10.46 1.82 -2.97
C LEU A 33 -9.92 3.18 -3.36
N PHE A 34 -9.56 3.35 -4.61
CA PHE A 34 -8.88 4.56 -5.07
C PHE A 34 -9.78 5.36 -5.99
N THR A 35 -9.58 6.68 -5.98
CA THR A 35 -10.16 7.52 -7.01
C THR A 35 -9.44 7.22 -8.33
N GLU A 36 -9.95 7.81 -9.41
CA GLU A 36 -9.33 7.59 -10.71
C GLU A 36 -7.89 8.07 -10.76
N ASP A 37 -7.63 9.25 -10.20
CA ASP A 37 -6.27 9.76 -10.18
C ASP A 37 -5.38 8.90 -9.33
N GLU A 38 -5.89 8.47 -8.19
CA GLU A 38 -5.12 7.61 -7.30
C GLU A 38 -4.81 6.29 -7.97
N LEU A 39 -5.77 5.73 -8.66
CA LEU A 39 -5.55 4.47 -9.34
C LEU A 39 -4.49 4.62 -10.41
N ALA A 40 -4.49 5.73 -11.12
CA ALA A 40 -3.48 5.95 -12.16
C ALA A 40 -2.09 5.97 -11.55
N VAL A 41 -1.93 6.66 -10.43
CA VAL A 41 -0.62 6.71 -9.76
C VAL A 41 -0.22 5.33 -9.26
N PHE A 42 -1.17 4.63 -8.67
CA PHE A 42 -0.92 3.27 -8.19
C PHE A 42 -0.44 2.37 -9.32
N LYS A 43 -1.12 2.43 -10.46
CA LYS A 43 -0.75 1.56 -11.58
C LYS A 43 0.62 1.90 -12.13
N ARG A 44 0.95 3.19 -12.18
CA ARG A 44 2.27 3.56 -12.65
C ARG A 44 3.36 3.02 -11.74
N GLY A 45 3.15 3.11 -10.44
CA GLY A 45 4.12 2.57 -9.50
C GLY A 45 4.22 1.06 -9.61
N ARG A 46 3.07 0.40 -9.71
CA ARG A 46 3.05 -1.04 -9.84
C ARG A 46 3.80 -1.49 -11.09
N ASN A 47 3.54 -0.79 -12.20
CA ASN A 47 4.14 -1.19 -13.47
C ASN A 47 5.62 -0.86 -13.56
N ALA A 48 6.07 0.15 -12.83
CA ALA A 48 7.48 0.48 -12.82
C ALA A 48 8.28 -0.42 -11.91
N SER A 49 7.59 -1.16 -11.06
CA SER A 49 8.26 -2.01 -10.09
C SER A 49 8.87 -3.20 -10.79
N LYS A 50 10.13 -3.48 -10.50
CA LYS A 50 10.73 -4.69 -10.98
C LYS A 50 10.44 -5.78 -10.00
N ALA A 51 10.20 -6.94 -10.52
CA ALA A 51 9.81 -8.03 -9.65
C ALA A 51 11.02 -8.68 -9.03
N SER A 52 11.73 -7.90 -8.28
CA SER A 52 12.77 -8.45 -7.51
C SER A 52 12.14 -8.82 -6.21
N VAL A 53 11.94 -10.02 -6.00
CA VAL A 53 10.94 -10.46 -5.12
C VAL A 53 11.42 -10.65 -3.71
N ALA A 54 10.69 -10.12 -2.79
CA ALA A 54 10.85 -10.52 -1.42
C ALA A 54 10.49 -11.99 -1.31
N LYS A 55 11.21 -12.69 -0.47
CA LYS A 55 11.08 -14.14 -0.43
C LYS A 55 9.71 -14.64 -0.09
N HIS A 56 8.95 -13.87 0.66
CA HIS A 56 7.67 -14.35 1.16
C HIS A 56 6.50 -13.63 0.54
N ALA A 57 6.74 -12.95 -0.57
CA ALA A 57 5.67 -12.24 -1.25
C ALA A 57 5.63 -12.67 -2.69
N SER A 58 4.43 -12.80 -3.23
CA SER A 58 4.32 -13.05 -4.65
C SER A 58 4.72 -11.81 -5.41
N PRO A 59 5.08 -11.94 -6.69
CA PRO A 59 5.40 -10.76 -7.48
C PRO A 59 4.25 -9.77 -7.54
N GLU A 60 3.01 -10.28 -7.57
CA GLU A 60 1.86 -9.40 -7.61
C GLU A 60 1.70 -8.63 -6.33
N GLU A 61 1.91 -9.30 -5.20
CA GLU A 61 1.81 -8.62 -3.92
C GLU A 61 2.90 -7.58 -3.77
N TYR A 62 4.09 -7.90 -4.22
CA TYR A 62 5.19 -6.96 -4.13
C TYR A 62 4.92 -5.73 -4.99
N ARG A 63 4.44 -5.95 -6.21
CA ARG A 63 4.14 -4.83 -7.09
C ARG A 63 2.99 -4.00 -6.57
N ALA A 64 1.99 -4.65 -5.96
CA ALA A 64 0.88 -3.91 -5.40
C ALA A 64 1.34 -3.04 -4.24
N SER A 65 2.22 -3.55 -3.39
CA SER A 65 2.70 -2.73 -2.29
C SER A 65 3.55 -1.58 -2.80
N THR A 66 4.34 -1.81 -3.85
CA THR A 66 5.13 -0.73 -4.43
C THR A 66 4.23 0.34 -5.03
N GLY A 67 3.18 -0.08 -5.73
CA GLY A 67 2.23 0.88 -6.27
C GLY A 67 1.56 1.68 -5.19
N PHE A 68 1.22 1.03 -4.08
CA PHE A 68 0.60 1.73 -2.97
C PHE A 68 1.55 2.74 -2.35
N GLU A 69 2.82 2.37 -2.22
CA GLU A 69 3.80 3.29 -1.68
C GLU A 69 3.98 4.52 -2.57
N CYS A 70 3.96 4.31 -3.88
CA CYS A 70 4.04 5.43 -4.79
C CYS A 70 2.83 6.34 -4.63
N LEU A 71 1.67 5.76 -4.46
CA LEU A 71 0.47 6.55 -4.25
C LEU A 71 0.57 7.36 -2.95
N LEU A 72 1.04 6.74 -1.89
CA LEU A 72 1.17 7.45 -0.63
C LEU A 72 2.11 8.62 -0.75
N GLY A 73 3.23 8.42 -1.45
CA GLY A 73 4.17 9.51 -1.65
C GLY A 73 3.56 10.64 -2.46
N TRP A 74 2.83 10.29 -3.50
CA TRP A 74 2.18 11.29 -4.33
C TRP A 74 1.16 12.11 -3.53
N LEU A 75 0.37 11.43 -2.71
CA LEU A 75 -0.60 12.12 -1.88
C LEU A 75 0.09 13.03 -0.88
N TYR A 76 1.15 12.54 -0.28
CA TYR A 76 1.87 13.34 0.69
C TYR A 76 2.44 14.61 0.05
N LEU A 77 3.03 14.46 -1.12
CA LEU A 77 3.60 15.61 -1.82
C LEU A 77 2.54 16.61 -2.25
N ASN A 78 1.31 16.14 -2.42
CA ASN A 78 0.22 17.02 -2.77
C ASN A 78 -0.53 17.54 -1.56
N GLY A 79 0.02 17.37 -0.39
CA GLY A 79 -0.58 17.93 0.82
C GLY A 79 -1.80 17.19 1.29
N GLN A 80 -1.99 15.93 0.87
CA GLN A 80 -3.21 15.21 1.22
C GLN A 80 -2.92 14.16 2.29
N LEU A 81 -2.42 14.63 3.40
CA LEU A 81 -2.05 13.74 4.49
C LEU A 81 -3.28 13.05 5.08
N SER A 82 -4.42 13.73 5.11
CA SER A 82 -5.62 13.09 5.62
C SER A 82 -6.01 11.88 4.77
N ARG A 83 -5.83 11.99 3.47
CA ARG A 83 -6.15 10.86 2.61
C ARG A 83 -5.20 9.69 2.84
N VAL A 84 -3.94 10.00 3.12
CA VAL A 84 -2.98 8.95 3.44
C VAL A 84 -3.45 8.19 4.67
N HIS A 85 -3.85 8.92 5.71
CA HIS A 85 -4.35 8.27 6.92
C HIS A 85 -5.59 7.44 6.65
N GLU A 86 -6.47 7.97 5.84
CA GLU A 86 -7.70 7.29 5.50
C GLU A 86 -7.43 5.96 4.82
N LEU A 87 -6.50 5.95 3.89
CA LEU A 87 -6.17 4.73 3.18
C LEU A 87 -5.51 3.71 4.10
N PHE A 88 -4.62 4.17 4.97
CA PHE A 88 -4.01 3.27 5.93
C PHE A 88 -5.04 2.69 6.87
N ASP A 89 -5.97 3.51 7.34
CA ASP A 89 -7.00 3.01 8.25
C ASP A 89 -7.84 1.95 7.57
N THR A 90 -8.15 2.16 6.31
CA THR A 90 -8.94 1.17 5.58
C THR A 90 -8.20 -0.15 5.48
N LEU A 91 -6.92 -0.10 5.16
CA LEU A 91 -6.14 -1.32 5.08
C LEU A 91 -6.01 -1.99 6.43
N TRP A 92 -5.82 -1.19 7.47
CA TRP A 92 -5.63 -1.75 8.79
C TRP A 92 -6.89 -2.43 9.30
N GLN A 93 -8.05 -1.92 8.90
CA GLN A 93 -9.28 -2.56 9.27
C GLN A 93 -9.46 -3.90 8.61
N GLN A 94 -8.87 -4.08 7.45
CA GLN A 94 -8.89 -5.39 6.80
C GLN A 94 -8.11 -6.41 7.62
N PHE A 95 -7.05 -5.96 8.26
CA PHE A 95 -6.25 -6.82 9.09
C PHE A 95 -6.62 -6.53 10.52
N ASP A 96 -7.40 -7.39 11.12
CA ASP A 96 -7.79 -7.20 12.50
C ASP A 96 -7.46 -8.47 13.24
N PRO A 97 -6.39 -8.46 14.01
CA PRO A 97 -5.99 -9.69 14.69
C PRO A 97 -7.02 -10.15 15.71
N ASN A 98 -7.93 -9.27 16.08
CA ASN A 98 -8.94 -9.66 17.04
C ASN A 98 -10.16 -10.25 16.44
N GLU A 99 -10.22 -10.27 15.13
CA GLU A 99 -11.38 -10.76 14.46
C GLU A 99 -11.18 -12.13 14.04
N LYS A 100 -10.66 -12.93 14.75
CA LYS A 100 -10.40 -14.22 14.23
C LYS A 100 -11.47 -15.16 14.53
#